data_dadc7b34a6209f67f7b3d3e41ea1ea90
#
_entry.id   dadc7b34a6209f67f7b3d3e41ea1ea90
#
_cell.length_a   1.000
_cell.length_b   1.000
_cell.length_c   1.000
_cell.angle_alpha   90.00
_cell.angle_beta   90.00
_cell.angle_gamma   90.00
#
_symmetry.space_group_name_H-M   'P 1'
#
loop_
_entity.id
_entity.type
_entity.pdbx_description
1 polymer ?
#
loop_
_entity_poly.entity_id
_entity_poly.type
_entity_poly.pdbx_seq_one_letter_code
_entity_poly.pdbx_strand_id
1 'polypeptide(L)'
;MAEPEEIVFCQGGGCTAKLGPGVLARVLSRLPKKEDPRLLIGYDGSDDAAVYALTPEIALIQTLDFFPPMVEDPYTFGQIAAANAISDVYAMGGEPKLALNIMCIPEAMTADMVQELLRGGYDKAY
;
A
#
# COMPACT_ATOMS: atom_id res chain seq x y z
N MET A 1 15.60 -32.36 -13.43
CA MET A 1 15.14 -31.00 -13.79
C MET A 1 13.91 -30.71 -12.95
N ALA A 2 13.95 -29.67 -12.16
CA ALA A 2 12.72 -29.19 -11.52
C ALA A 2 11.77 -28.67 -12.60
N GLU A 3 10.51 -29.09 -12.57
CA GLU A 3 9.48 -28.49 -13.42
C GLU A 3 9.41 -26.98 -13.11
N PRO A 4 9.21 -26.11 -14.11
CA PRO A 4 9.04 -24.69 -13.83
C PRO A 4 7.85 -24.54 -12.88
N GLU A 5 8.09 -23.95 -11.72
CA GLU A 5 7.01 -23.60 -10.80
C GLU A 5 6.02 -22.71 -11.56
N GLU A 6 4.81 -23.20 -11.69
CA GLU A 6 3.73 -22.45 -12.31
C GLU A 6 3.51 -21.19 -11.48
N ILE A 7 3.68 -20.03 -12.08
CA ILE A 7 3.40 -18.76 -11.39
C ILE A 7 1.88 -18.70 -11.14
N VAL A 8 1.49 -19.03 -9.94
CA VAL A 8 0.09 -18.88 -9.51
C VAL A 8 -0.16 -17.40 -9.27
N PHE A 9 -0.83 -16.74 -10.18
CA PHE A 9 -1.29 -15.38 -9.97
C PHE A 9 -2.27 -15.35 -8.78
N CYS A 10 -2.06 -14.39 -7.88
CA CYS A 10 -2.93 -14.21 -6.74
C CYS A 10 -4.35 -13.88 -7.22
N GLN A 11 -5.34 -14.63 -6.73
CA GLN A 11 -6.73 -14.42 -7.11
C GLN A 11 -7.38 -13.21 -6.44
N GLY A 12 -6.70 -12.62 -5.44
CA GLY A 12 -7.15 -11.43 -4.74
C GLY A 12 -6.22 -10.25 -5.00
N GLY A 13 -6.77 -9.06 -5.10
CA GLY A 13 -6.02 -7.81 -5.27
C GLY A 13 -6.47 -6.73 -4.28
N GLY A 14 -5.61 -5.73 -4.02
CA GLY A 14 -5.89 -4.66 -3.08
C GLY A 14 -6.15 -5.19 -1.67
N CYS A 15 -7.21 -4.72 -1.04
CA CYS A 15 -7.57 -5.10 0.33
C CYS A 15 -7.85 -6.60 0.50
N THR A 16 -8.27 -7.31 -0.57
CA THR A 16 -8.57 -8.75 -0.52
C THR A 16 -7.33 -9.64 -0.45
N ALA A 17 -6.15 -9.11 -0.80
CA ALA A 17 -4.87 -9.81 -0.69
C ALA A 17 -4.26 -9.77 0.71
N LYS A 18 -4.84 -9.01 1.63
CA LYS A 18 -4.35 -8.82 3.00
C LYS A 18 -4.89 -9.89 3.95
N LEU A 19 -4.23 -10.04 5.09
CA LEU A 19 -4.75 -10.86 6.19
C LEU A 19 -6.10 -10.35 6.65
N GLY A 20 -7.00 -11.28 7.00
CA GLY A 20 -8.31 -10.93 7.57
C GLY A 20 -8.17 -10.07 8.83
N PRO A 21 -9.12 -9.14 9.10
CA PRO A 21 -9.03 -8.20 10.22
C PRO A 21 -8.86 -8.88 11.58
N GLY A 22 -9.55 -10.02 11.80
CA GLY A 22 -9.48 -10.75 13.06
C GLY A 22 -8.10 -11.39 13.30
N VAL A 23 -7.46 -11.91 12.26
CA VAL A 23 -6.11 -12.49 12.36
C VAL A 23 -5.09 -11.39 12.63
N LEU A 24 -5.15 -10.30 11.88
CA LEU A 24 -4.26 -9.16 12.03
C LEU A 24 -4.37 -8.54 13.42
N ALA A 25 -5.57 -8.30 13.91
CA ALA A 25 -5.81 -7.75 15.25
C ALA A 25 -5.20 -8.63 16.34
N ARG A 26 -5.34 -9.96 16.20
CA ARG A 26 -4.77 -10.94 17.16
C ARG A 26 -3.25 -10.90 17.17
N VAL A 27 -2.61 -10.78 16.00
CA VAL A 27 -1.16 -10.69 15.90
C VAL A 27 -0.67 -9.37 16.49
N LEU A 28 -1.29 -8.27 16.15
CA LEU A 28 -0.91 -6.92 16.61
C LEU A 28 -1.12 -6.75 18.12
N SER A 29 -2.13 -7.40 18.71
CA SER A 29 -2.38 -7.33 20.16
C SER A 29 -1.25 -7.92 21.01
N ARG A 30 -0.41 -8.75 20.41
CA ARG A 30 0.75 -9.37 21.09
C ARG A 30 2.01 -8.52 21.04
N LEU A 31 2.01 -7.43 20.24
CA LEU A 31 3.13 -6.53 20.17
C LEU A 31 3.15 -5.61 21.40
N PRO A 32 4.36 -5.31 21.93
CA PRO A 32 4.48 -4.34 23.01
C PRO A 32 4.07 -2.96 22.50
N LYS A 33 3.14 -2.35 23.19
CA LYS A 33 2.68 -1.00 22.86
C LYS A 33 3.68 0.03 23.41
N LYS A 34 4.17 0.87 22.52
CA LYS A 34 4.92 2.06 22.91
C LYS A 34 4.00 3.26 22.81
N GLU A 35 3.76 3.88 23.95
CA GLU A 35 2.95 5.10 23.99
C GLU A 35 3.74 6.30 23.47
N ASP A 36 3.19 6.98 22.48
CA ASP A 36 3.68 8.25 21.97
C ASP A 36 2.49 9.20 21.83
N PRO A 37 2.43 10.28 22.62
CA PRO A 37 1.30 11.21 22.58
C PRO A 37 1.17 11.94 21.24
N ARG A 38 2.20 11.93 20.39
CA ARG A 38 2.17 12.49 19.03
C ARG A 38 1.57 11.53 18.02
N LEU A 39 1.53 10.23 18.31
CA LEU A 39 0.85 9.25 17.47
C LEU A 39 -0.64 9.32 17.72
N LEU A 40 -1.34 10.11 16.92
CA LEU A 40 -2.77 10.35 17.08
C LEU A 40 -3.61 9.13 16.65
N ILE A 41 -3.19 8.49 15.55
CA ILE A 41 -3.78 7.26 15.03
C ILE A 41 -2.65 6.31 14.66
N GLY A 42 -2.65 5.14 15.27
CA GLY A 42 -1.72 4.05 15.00
C GLY A 42 -2.45 2.78 14.58
N TYR A 43 -1.78 1.64 14.68
CA TYR A 43 -2.35 0.35 14.27
C TYR A 43 -3.47 -0.16 15.19
N ASP A 44 -3.63 0.40 16.37
CA ASP A 44 -4.61 -0.06 17.38
C ASP A 44 -6.07 0.10 16.94
N GLY A 45 -6.36 1.15 16.15
CA GLY A 45 -7.71 1.47 15.71
C GLY A 45 -8.13 0.84 14.38
N SER A 46 -7.23 0.11 13.73
CA SER A 46 -7.46 -0.46 12.38
C SER A 46 -7.93 0.58 11.35
N ASP A 47 -7.40 1.79 11.44
CA ASP A 47 -7.69 2.86 10.49
C ASP A 47 -6.91 2.72 9.18
N ASP A 48 -7.29 3.49 8.18
CA ASP A 48 -6.71 3.42 6.83
C ASP A 48 -5.27 3.91 6.76
N ALA A 49 -4.84 4.76 7.69
CA ALA A 49 -3.49 5.31 7.73
C ALA A 49 -3.08 5.67 9.15
N ALA A 50 -1.78 5.80 9.36
CA ALA A 50 -1.23 6.37 10.59
C ALA A 50 -1.25 7.89 10.55
N VAL A 51 -1.51 8.54 11.68
CA VAL A 51 -1.50 10.00 11.82
C VAL A 51 -0.57 10.38 12.97
N TYR A 52 0.44 11.18 12.66
CA TYR A 52 1.44 11.63 13.62
C TYR A 52 1.51 13.16 13.69
N ALA A 53 1.36 13.72 14.86
CA ALA A 53 1.46 15.16 15.07
C ALA A 53 2.91 15.62 14.99
N LEU A 54 3.23 16.47 14.02
CA LEU A 54 4.54 17.12 13.90
C LEU A 54 4.62 18.36 14.75
N THR A 55 3.57 19.17 14.72
CA THR A 55 3.39 20.37 15.53
C THR A 55 1.95 20.38 16.06
N PRO A 56 1.58 21.32 16.96
CA PRO A 56 0.19 21.46 17.39
C PRO A 56 -0.82 21.70 16.25
N GLU A 57 -0.35 22.25 15.11
CA GLU A 57 -1.21 22.62 13.97
C GLU A 57 -1.06 21.67 12.77
N ILE A 58 0.01 20.86 12.72
CA ILE A 58 0.32 20.01 11.55
C ILE A 58 0.44 18.55 11.97
N ALA A 59 -0.30 17.70 11.30
CA ALA A 59 -0.19 16.25 11.40
C ALA A 59 0.23 15.63 10.08
N LEU A 60 1.05 14.59 10.16
CA LEU A 60 1.49 13.79 9.03
C LEU A 60 0.62 12.54 8.93
N ILE A 61 0.05 12.30 7.77
CA ILE A 61 -0.66 11.07 7.43
C ILE A 61 0.26 10.20 6.61
N GLN A 62 0.46 8.96 7.04
CA GLN A 62 1.28 7.99 6.31
C GLN A 62 0.51 6.70 6.11
N THR A 63 0.51 6.22 4.88
CA THR A 63 -0.03 4.92 4.50
C THR A 63 0.94 4.18 3.58
N LEU A 64 0.89 2.88 3.63
CA LEU A 64 1.59 1.99 2.73
C LEU A 64 0.61 0.90 2.27
N ASP A 65 0.36 0.85 0.98
CA ASP A 65 -0.46 -0.18 0.37
C ASP A 65 0.36 -0.95 -0.67
N PHE A 66 0.41 -2.27 -0.51
CA PHE A 66 1.28 -3.13 -1.29
C PHE A 66 0.57 -4.45 -1.59
N PHE A 67 0.47 -4.80 -2.86
CA PHE A 67 -0.22 -6.01 -3.30
C PHE A 67 0.29 -6.48 -4.68
N PRO A 68 0.09 -7.77 -5.02
CA PRO A 68 0.44 -8.27 -6.34
C PRO A 68 -0.53 -7.77 -7.42
N PRO A 69 -0.10 -7.74 -8.69
CA PRO A 69 -0.96 -7.31 -9.78
C PRO A 69 -2.16 -8.25 -9.96
N MET A 70 -3.36 -7.64 -10.09
CA MET A 70 -4.62 -8.33 -10.39
C MET A 70 -5.07 -8.13 -11.85
N VAL A 71 -4.34 -7.32 -12.62
CA VAL A 71 -4.59 -7.07 -14.04
C VAL A 71 -3.30 -7.27 -14.84
N GLU A 72 -3.41 -7.63 -16.11
CA GLU A 72 -2.25 -7.93 -16.95
C GLU A 72 -1.57 -6.66 -17.49
N ASP A 73 -2.33 -5.58 -17.69
CA ASP A 73 -1.80 -4.33 -18.22
C ASP A 73 -1.02 -3.55 -17.16
N PRO A 74 0.31 -3.35 -17.35
CA PRO A 74 1.13 -2.67 -16.34
C PRO A 74 0.69 -1.24 -16.06
N TYR A 75 0.28 -0.49 -17.08
CA TYR A 75 -0.20 0.88 -16.93
C TYR A 75 -1.44 0.94 -16.03
N THR A 76 -2.42 0.09 -16.30
CA THR A 76 -3.64 0.00 -15.50
C THR A 76 -3.35 -0.42 -14.07
N PHE A 77 -2.44 -1.38 -13.87
CA PHE A 77 -2.02 -1.77 -12.52
C PHE A 77 -1.36 -0.63 -11.76
N GLY A 78 -0.50 0.15 -12.41
CA GLY A 78 0.10 1.34 -11.82
C GLY A 78 -0.95 2.37 -11.36
N GLN A 79 -1.97 2.60 -12.17
CA GLN A 79 -3.10 3.46 -11.79
C GLN A 79 -3.86 2.93 -10.57
N ILE A 80 -4.13 1.63 -10.51
CA ILE A 80 -4.82 0.99 -9.38
C ILE A 80 -3.99 1.12 -8.10
N ALA A 81 -2.69 0.84 -8.17
CA ALA A 81 -1.80 0.94 -7.01
C ALA A 81 -1.77 2.37 -6.44
N ALA A 82 -1.64 3.37 -7.29
CA ALA A 82 -1.66 4.77 -6.88
C ALA A 82 -3.03 5.17 -6.29
N ALA A 83 -4.12 4.78 -6.95
CA ALA A 83 -5.46 5.10 -6.47
C ALA A 83 -5.73 4.53 -5.08
N ASN A 84 -5.34 3.28 -4.83
CA ASN A 84 -5.53 2.64 -3.53
C ASN A 84 -4.73 3.36 -2.42
N ALA A 85 -3.46 3.66 -2.66
CA ALA A 85 -2.64 4.36 -1.68
C ALA A 85 -3.15 5.77 -1.38
N ILE A 86 -3.53 6.51 -2.41
CA ILE A 86 -4.05 7.88 -2.28
C ILE A 86 -5.40 7.90 -1.55
N SER A 87 -6.26 6.91 -1.80
CA SER A 87 -7.59 6.81 -1.16
C SER A 87 -7.50 6.73 0.37
N ASP A 88 -6.48 6.06 0.89
CA ASP A 88 -6.25 5.95 2.33
C ASP A 88 -5.95 7.32 2.97
N VAL A 89 -5.21 8.18 2.29
CA VAL A 89 -4.93 9.54 2.74
C VAL A 89 -6.22 10.38 2.74
N TYR A 90 -7.02 10.30 1.69
CA TYR A 90 -8.31 10.99 1.63
C TYR A 90 -9.30 10.49 2.69
N ALA A 91 -9.32 9.19 2.96
CA ALA A 91 -10.17 8.61 4.00
C ALA A 91 -9.88 9.19 5.38
N MET A 92 -8.62 9.59 5.63
CA MET A 92 -8.20 10.24 6.87
C MET A 92 -8.38 11.77 6.85
N GLY A 93 -8.98 12.34 5.81
CA GLY A 93 -9.21 13.77 5.66
C GLY A 93 -7.97 14.57 5.25
N GLY A 94 -6.93 13.90 4.77
CA GLY A 94 -5.67 14.52 4.38
C GLY A 94 -5.57 14.90 2.91
N GLU A 95 -4.52 15.61 2.59
CA GLU A 95 -4.15 15.98 1.22
C GLU A 95 -2.83 15.31 0.85
N PRO A 96 -2.79 14.43 -0.18
CA PRO A 96 -1.55 13.80 -0.61
C PRO A 96 -0.53 14.83 -1.13
N LYS A 97 0.70 14.77 -0.64
CA LYS A 97 1.77 15.68 -1.04
C LYS A 97 2.98 14.95 -1.62
N LEU A 98 3.23 13.72 -1.18
CA LEU A 98 4.39 12.95 -1.56
C LEU A 98 4.01 11.49 -1.66
N ALA A 99 4.53 10.80 -2.65
CA ALA A 99 4.42 9.36 -2.80
C ALA A 99 5.79 8.73 -2.99
N LEU A 100 5.98 7.56 -2.38
CA LEU A 100 7.12 6.69 -2.61
C LEU A 100 6.66 5.43 -3.32
N ASN A 101 7.42 4.98 -4.30
CA ASN A 101 7.17 3.71 -4.98
C ASN A 101 8.02 2.60 -4.36
N ILE A 102 7.35 1.51 -3.97
CA ILE A 102 7.99 0.26 -3.58
C ILE A 102 7.59 -0.78 -4.63
N MET A 103 8.57 -1.37 -5.28
CA MET A 103 8.35 -2.33 -6.35
C MET A 103 9.22 -3.57 -6.14
N CYS A 104 8.59 -4.74 -6.07
CA CYS A 104 9.27 -6.02 -6.18
C CYS A 104 9.11 -6.52 -7.62
N ILE A 105 10.20 -6.41 -8.38
CA ILE A 105 10.19 -6.66 -9.83
C ILE A 105 10.80 -8.04 -10.09
N PRO A 106 10.05 -9.00 -10.69
CA PRO A 106 10.62 -10.26 -11.13
C PRO A 106 11.56 -10.07 -12.31
N GLU A 107 12.56 -10.94 -12.43
CA GLU A 107 13.55 -10.89 -13.52
C GLU A 107 12.91 -10.92 -14.92
N ALA A 108 11.77 -11.61 -15.06
CA ALA A 108 11.05 -11.73 -16.33
C ALA A 108 10.39 -10.42 -16.78
N MET A 109 10.26 -9.42 -15.91
CA MET A 109 9.65 -8.15 -16.25
C MET A 109 10.60 -7.28 -17.06
N THR A 110 10.16 -6.81 -18.23
CA THR A 110 10.96 -5.94 -19.09
C THR A 110 11.01 -4.51 -18.55
N ALA A 111 12.02 -3.74 -18.98
CA ALA A 111 12.13 -2.33 -18.64
C ALA A 111 10.92 -1.52 -19.14
N ASP A 112 10.37 -1.87 -20.31
CA ASP A 112 9.18 -1.23 -20.86
C ASP A 112 7.94 -1.46 -19.99
N MET A 113 7.78 -2.66 -19.44
CA MET A 113 6.68 -2.96 -18.50
C MET A 113 6.80 -2.16 -17.21
N VAL A 114 8.02 -2.03 -16.67
CA VAL A 114 8.29 -1.20 -15.48
C VAL A 114 7.98 0.26 -15.77
N GLN A 115 8.38 0.78 -16.93
CA GLN A 115 8.10 2.14 -17.34
C GLN A 115 6.59 2.42 -17.45
N GLU A 116 5.82 1.52 -18.06
CA GLU A 116 4.37 1.65 -18.17
C GLU A 116 3.69 1.61 -16.80
N LEU A 117 4.16 0.77 -15.90
CA LEU A 117 3.67 0.68 -14.53
C LEU A 117 3.89 2.01 -13.78
N LEU A 118 5.09 2.55 -13.86
CA LEU A 118 5.41 3.85 -13.25
C LEU A 118 4.62 4.99 -13.88
N ARG A 119 4.45 4.97 -15.22
CA ARG A 119 3.66 5.97 -15.93
C ARG A 119 2.19 5.95 -15.48
N GLY A 120 1.60 4.76 -15.33
CA GLY A 120 0.24 4.61 -14.82
C GLY A 120 0.07 5.21 -13.43
N GLY A 121 0.99 4.92 -12.52
CA GLY A 121 1.01 5.49 -11.17
C GLY A 121 1.16 7.01 -11.18
N TYR A 122 2.07 7.52 -11.99
CA TYR A 122 2.31 8.95 -12.13
C TYR A 122 1.07 9.69 -12.66
N ASP A 123 0.49 9.20 -13.76
CA ASP A 123 -0.69 9.83 -14.39
C ASP A 123 -1.90 9.84 -13.43
N LYS A 124 -2.02 8.82 -12.59
CA LYS A 124 -3.10 8.74 -11.61
C LYS A 124 -2.90 9.68 -10.43
N ALA A 125 -1.65 9.88 -9.99
CA ALA A 125 -1.31 10.74 -8.86
C ALA A 125 -1.38 12.24 -9.22
N TYR A 126 -1.20 12.58 -10.48
CA TYR A 126 -1.31 13.93 -11.00
C TYR A 126 -2.64 14.13 -11.71
#